data_dd0b6a0bc3c93d0c6d0632f262a1ad75
#
_entry.id   dd0b6a0bc3c93d0c6d0632f262a1ad75
#
_cell.length_a   1.000
_cell.length_b   1.000
_cell.length_c   1.000
_cell.angle_alpha   90.00
_cell.angle_beta   90.00
_cell.angle_gamma   90.00
#
_symmetry.space_group_name_H-M   'P 1'
#
loop_
_entity.id
_entity.type
_entity.pdbx_description
1 polymer ?
#
loop_
_entity_poly.entity_id
_entity_poly.type
_entity_poly.pdbx_seq_one_letter_code
_entity_poly.pdbx_strand_id
1 'polypeptide(L)'
;TDQLASYQNVFLEFGGNDCDFDWSAVSERPQAHHEPHTPLKQFEALYTKAIQLIQEKKGNPILLTLPPLEPKRYFQWISRNLHPDNILHWLGGVDTIYRWQEMYNMKVLLLAQKLHVPVVDIRSAFLAQHGYQALLCEDGIHPNRKGHRFIYKTIMQQYHPCLQN
;
A
#
# COMPACT_ATOMS: atom_id res chain seq x y z
N THR A 1 2.79 19.80 -11.15
CA THR A 1 1.34 19.95 -11.46
C THR A 1 1.06 20.08 -12.95
N ASP A 2 1.95 20.71 -13.71
CA ASP A 2 1.75 20.91 -15.16
C ASP A 2 1.94 19.59 -15.96
N GLN A 3 2.76 18.66 -15.46
CA GLN A 3 2.97 17.36 -16.09
C GLN A 3 1.73 16.46 -16.04
N LEU A 4 0.84 16.59 -15.04
CA LEU A 4 -0.38 15.78 -14.96
C LEU A 4 -1.31 15.96 -16.15
N ALA A 5 -1.36 17.17 -16.72
CA ALA A 5 -2.19 17.47 -17.90
C ALA A 5 -1.73 16.74 -19.17
N SER A 6 -0.52 16.17 -19.20
CA SER A 6 0.01 15.42 -20.35
C SER A 6 -0.31 13.92 -20.33
N TYR A 7 -0.89 13.42 -19.22
CA TYR A 7 -1.23 12.00 -19.06
C TYR A 7 -2.74 11.80 -19.08
N GLN A 8 -3.22 10.89 -19.90
CA GLN A 8 -4.62 10.50 -19.95
C GLN A 8 -4.99 9.62 -18.74
N ASN A 9 -4.14 8.67 -18.37
CA ASN A 9 -4.37 7.72 -17.29
C ASN A 9 -3.26 7.85 -16.24
N VAL A 10 -3.66 7.94 -14.98
CA VAL A 10 -2.73 8.08 -13.84
C VAL A 10 -3.01 6.97 -12.84
N PHE A 11 -2.07 6.05 -12.72
CA PHE A 11 -2.14 4.97 -11.74
C PHE A 11 -1.62 5.45 -10.38
N LEU A 12 -2.38 5.20 -9.33
CA LEU A 12 -2.08 5.60 -7.96
C LEU A 12 -1.93 4.35 -7.09
N GLU A 13 -0.77 4.21 -6.47
CA GLU A 13 -0.48 3.19 -5.46
C GLU A 13 0.13 3.89 -4.24
N PHE A 14 -0.68 4.14 -3.21
CA PHE A 14 -0.30 4.74 -1.94
C PHE A 14 -0.88 3.93 -0.78
N GLY A 15 -0.23 3.99 0.37
CA GLY A 15 -0.68 3.34 1.59
C GLY A 15 0.40 2.51 2.29
N GLY A 16 1.39 1.99 1.56
CA GLY A 16 2.47 1.19 2.14
C GLY A 16 3.30 1.97 3.16
N ASN A 17 3.81 3.14 2.77
CA ASN A 17 4.54 4.01 3.69
C ASN A 17 3.61 4.76 4.66
N ASP A 18 2.37 5.04 4.24
CA ASP A 18 1.40 5.77 5.05
C ASP A 18 1.00 5.00 6.30
N CYS A 19 0.85 3.67 6.19
CA CYS A 19 0.48 2.79 7.30
C CYS A 19 1.65 2.41 8.19
N ASP A 20 2.88 2.79 7.84
CA ASP A 20 4.09 2.45 8.58
C ASP A 20 4.33 3.40 9.75
N PHE A 21 5.25 3.03 10.64
CA PHE A 21 5.52 3.75 11.89
C PHE A 21 6.99 4.13 12.01
N ASP A 22 7.30 5.09 12.86
CA ASP A 22 8.66 5.34 13.35
C ASP A 22 9.06 4.22 14.33
N TRP A 23 9.64 3.15 13.78
CA TRP A 23 10.03 1.96 14.55
C TRP A 23 11.13 2.25 15.57
N SER A 24 11.95 3.28 15.37
CA SER A 24 12.92 3.73 16.37
C SER A 24 12.19 4.28 17.59
N ALA A 25 11.24 5.18 17.38
CA ALA A 25 10.44 5.74 18.45
C ALA A 25 9.61 4.67 19.19
N VAL A 26 9.06 3.68 18.47
CA VAL A 26 8.35 2.54 19.06
C VAL A 26 9.29 1.70 19.93
N SER A 27 10.48 1.40 19.42
CA SER A 27 11.49 0.62 20.11
C SER A 27 11.98 1.29 21.40
N GLU A 28 12.12 2.61 21.38
CA GLU A 28 12.60 3.39 22.55
C GLU A 28 11.51 3.58 23.60
N ARG A 29 10.25 3.72 23.19
CA ARG A 29 9.11 4.02 24.06
C ARG A 29 7.89 3.14 23.79
N PRO A 30 7.98 1.82 24.03
CA PRO A 30 6.93 0.87 23.67
C PRO A 30 5.62 1.04 24.44
N GLN A 31 5.60 1.85 25.49
CA GLN A 31 4.39 2.17 26.26
C GLN A 31 3.70 3.45 25.77
N ALA A 32 4.32 4.20 24.86
CA ALA A 32 3.75 5.43 24.35
C ALA A 32 2.72 5.14 23.24
N HIS A 33 1.86 6.12 23.00
CA HIS A 33 1.02 6.12 21.80
C HIS A 33 1.87 6.48 20.58
N HIS A 34 1.79 5.68 19.54
CA HIS A 34 2.42 5.93 18.24
C HIS A 34 1.36 5.95 17.17
N GLU A 35 1.45 6.92 16.29
CA GLU A 35 0.59 7.01 15.10
C GLU A 35 1.36 6.59 13.84
N PRO A 36 0.69 6.04 12.83
CA PRO A 36 1.32 5.78 11.54
C PRO A 36 1.76 7.09 10.87
N HIS A 37 2.66 7.02 9.90
CA HIS A 37 3.20 8.18 9.21
C HIS A 37 2.10 9.09 8.66
N THR A 38 1.03 8.52 8.13
CA THR A 38 -0.18 9.24 7.74
C THR A 38 -1.40 8.58 8.38
N PRO A 39 -1.97 9.13 9.45
CA PRO A 39 -3.16 8.55 10.09
C PRO A 39 -4.30 8.32 9.08
N LEU A 40 -5.04 7.22 9.24
CA LEU A 40 -6.00 6.72 8.24
C LEU A 40 -7.01 7.77 7.77
N LYS A 41 -7.46 8.65 8.67
CA LYS A 41 -8.38 9.75 8.32
C LYS A 41 -7.71 10.81 7.43
N GLN A 42 -6.45 11.13 7.72
CA GLN A 42 -5.65 12.05 6.92
C GLN A 42 -5.31 11.43 5.56
N PHE A 43 -4.96 10.14 5.52
CA PHE A 43 -4.74 9.38 4.30
C PHE A 43 -5.96 9.45 3.37
N GLU A 44 -7.18 9.21 3.90
CA GLU A 44 -8.43 9.33 3.13
C GLU A 44 -8.58 10.73 2.51
N ALA A 45 -8.34 11.78 3.29
CA ALA A 45 -8.48 13.16 2.81
C ALA A 45 -7.45 13.49 1.71
N LEU A 46 -6.18 13.12 1.91
CA LEU A 46 -5.10 13.38 0.96
C LEU A 46 -5.28 12.58 -0.34
N TYR A 47 -5.68 11.33 -0.24
CA TYR A 47 -5.92 10.48 -1.41
C TYR A 47 -7.12 11.00 -2.23
N THR A 48 -8.21 11.39 -1.55
CA THR A 48 -9.37 12.02 -2.19
C THR A 48 -8.93 13.27 -2.96
N LYS A 49 -8.11 14.14 -2.34
CA LYS A 49 -7.58 15.35 -2.99
C LYS A 49 -6.71 15.03 -4.21
N ALA A 50 -5.87 14.00 -4.13
CA ALA A 50 -5.04 13.57 -5.26
C ALA A 50 -5.91 13.11 -6.45
N ILE A 51 -6.95 12.32 -6.19
CA ILE A 51 -7.91 11.87 -7.21
C ILE A 51 -8.60 13.06 -7.87
N GLN A 52 -9.14 13.99 -7.07
CA GLN A 52 -9.81 15.18 -7.56
C GLN A 52 -8.90 16.06 -8.43
N LEU A 53 -7.65 16.25 -8.01
CA LEU A 53 -6.66 17.03 -8.77
C LEU A 53 -6.39 16.43 -10.16
N ILE A 54 -6.32 15.08 -10.27
CA ILE A 54 -6.16 14.39 -11.56
C ILE A 54 -7.39 14.63 -12.43
N GLN A 55 -8.60 14.50 -11.88
CA GLN A 55 -9.85 14.70 -12.59
C GLN A 55 -10.01 16.15 -13.07
N GLU A 56 -9.66 17.14 -12.24
CA GLU A 56 -9.65 18.56 -12.61
C GLU A 56 -8.72 18.85 -13.81
N LYS A 57 -7.63 18.08 -13.92
CA LYS A 57 -6.69 18.14 -15.06
C LYS A 57 -7.13 17.26 -16.25
N LYS A 58 -8.36 16.73 -16.23
CA LYS A 58 -8.95 15.85 -17.24
C LYS A 58 -8.22 14.50 -17.41
N GLY A 59 -7.44 14.10 -16.41
CA GLY A 59 -6.84 12.76 -16.33
C GLY A 59 -7.82 11.76 -15.71
N ASN A 60 -7.62 10.48 -16.01
CA ASN A 60 -8.35 9.35 -15.45
C ASN A 60 -7.53 8.74 -14.31
N PRO A 61 -7.88 8.93 -13.03
CA PRO A 61 -7.22 8.24 -11.95
C PRO A 61 -7.62 6.75 -11.92
N ILE A 62 -6.67 5.87 -11.71
CA ILE A 62 -6.85 4.42 -11.52
C ILE A 62 -6.14 4.04 -10.24
N LEU A 63 -6.86 3.47 -9.28
CA LEU A 63 -6.26 3.05 -8.03
C LEU A 63 -5.72 1.63 -8.14
N LEU A 64 -4.62 1.37 -7.43
CA LEU A 64 -4.06 0.04 -7.26
C LEU A 64 -4.26 -0.38 -5.81
N THR A 65 -4.73 -1.61 -5.58
CA THR A 65 -4.69 -2.19 -4.24
C THR A 65 -3.24 -2.49 -3.85
N LEU A 66 -2.95 -2.44 -2.54
CA LEU A 66 -1.60 -2.66 -2.02
C LEU A 66 -1.17 -4.12 -2.20
N PRO A 67 0.04 -4.39 -2.73
CA PRO A 67 0.62 -5.72 -2.63
C PRO A 67 0.64 -6.19 -1.16
N PRO A 68 0.33 -7.46 -0.87
CA PRO A 68 0.40 -7.96 0.51
C PRO A 68 1.86 -8.00 0.98
N LEU A 69 2.09 -7.68 2.25
CA LEU A 69 3.40 -7.86 2.88
C LEU A 69 3.51 -9.24 3.55
N GLU A 70 4.75 -9.64 3.87
CA GLU A 70 5.04 -10.81 4.72
C GLU A 70 5.44 -10.31 6.12
N PRO A 71 4.54 -10.42 7.14
CA PRO A 71 4.70 -9.70 8.38
C PRO A 71 5.91 -10.14 9.21
N LYS A 72 6.26 -11.43 9.20
CA LYS A 72 7.42 -11.95 9.96
C LYS A 72 8.73 -11.42 9.38
N ARG A 73 8.86 -11.41 8.05
CA ARG A 73 10.04 -10.90 7.35
C ARG A 73 10.17 -9.39 7.55
N TYR A 74 9.05 -8.68 7.44
CA TYR A 74 9.04 -7.24 7.66
C TYR A 74 9.40 -6.90 9.12
N PHE A 75 8.85 -7.63 10.10
CA PHE A 75 9.22 -7.46 11.50
C PHE A 75 10.73 -7.67 11.73
N GLN A 76 11.32 -8.73 11.16
CA GLN A 76 12.77 -8.97 11.24
C GLN A 76 13.57 -7.83 10.61
N TRP A 77 13.07 -7.28 9.50
CA TRP A 77 13.74 -6.18 8.81
C TRP A 77 13.74 -4.88 9.63
N ILE A 78 12.61 -4.46 10.17
CA ILE A 78 12.50 -3.21 10.93
C ILE A 78 13.19 -3.30 12.29
N SER A 79 13.25 -4.48 12.90
CA SER A 79 13.81 -4.66 14.25
C SER A 79 15.31 -4.99 14.27
N ARG A 80 15.96 -5.20 13.11
CA ARG A 80 17.33 -5.71 13.02
C ARG A 80 18.40 -4.90 13.78
N ASN A 81 18.19 -3.60 13.98
CA ASN A 81 19.08 -2.69 14.71
C ASN A 81 18.39 -1.98 15.87
N LEU A 82 17.25 -2.51 16.32
CA LEU A 82 16.40 -1.96 17.36
C LEU A 82 16.17 -3.00 18.46
N HIS A 83 15.29 -2.72 19.40
CA HIS A 83 14.87 -3.68 20.45
C HIS A 83 13.63 -4.45 19.99
N PRO A 84 13.75 -5.68 19.45
CA PRO A 84 12.62 -6.41 18.87
C PRO A 84 11.53 -6.72 19.89
N ASP A 85 11.89 -7.03 21.15
CA ASP A 85 10.93 -7.32 22.21
C ASP A 85 10.05 -6.10 22.55
N ASN A 86 10.60 -4.89 22.51
CA ASN A 86 9.85 -3.66 22.71
C ASN A 86 8.84 -3.42 21.59
N ILE A 87 9.29 -3.61 20.33
CA ILE A 87 8.42 -3.48 19.16
C ILE A 87 7.32 -4.53 19.21
N LEU A 88 7.65 -5.78 19.52
CA LEU A 88 6.68 -6.87 19.64
C LEU A 88 5.68 -6.63 20.78
N HIS A 89 6.16 -6.11 21.93
CA HIS A 89 5.30 -5.72 23.06
C HIS A 89 4.27 -4.67 22.62
N TRP A 90 4.70 -3.63 21.91
CA TRP A 90 3.82 -2.58 21.41
C TRP A 90 2.81 -3.10 20.37
N LEU A 91 3.26 -3.93 19.45
CA LEU A 91 2.41 -4.55 18.41
C LEU A 91 1.36 -5.51 19.02
N GLY A 92 1.68 -6.16 20.14
CA GLY A 92 0.89 -7.28 20.68
C GLY A 92 0.96 -8.57 19.86
N GLY A 93 1.59 -8.53 18.69
CA GLY A 93 1.80 -9.66 17.78
C GLY A 93 2.22 -9.20 16.39
N VAL A 94 3.04 -10.00 15.72
CA VAL A 94 3.60 -9.68 14.39
C VAL A 94 2.51 -9.45 13.33
N ASP A 95 1.40 -10.17 13.44
CA ASP A 95 0.27 -10.06 12.50
C ASP A 95 -0.40 -8.67 12.53
N THR A 96 -0.18 -7.89 13.57
CA THR A 96 -0.67 -6.51 13.67
C THR A 96 -0.15 -5.65 12.51
N ILE A 97 1.08 -5.89 12.04
CA ILE A 97 1.66 -5.21 10.87
C ILE A 97 0.79 -5.44 9.63
N TYR A 98 0.40 -6.70 9.38
CA TYR A 98 -0.47 -7.04 8.26
C TYR A 98 -1.86 -6.40 8.39
N ARG A 99 -2.43 -6.42 9.61
CA ARG A 99 -3.74 -5.81 9.89
C ARG A 99 -3.75 -4.31 9.62
N TRP A 100 -2.68 -3.59 10.00
CA TRP A 100 -2.54 -2.18 9.70
C TRP A 100 -2.54 -1.90 8.19
N GLN A 101 -1.71 -2.62 7.44
CA GLN A 101 -1.69 -2.47 5.98
C GLN A 101 -3.06 -2.80 5.36
N GLU A 102 -3.75 -3.82 5.87
CA GLU A 102 -5.10 -4.19 5.39
C GLU A 102 -6.10 -3.05 5.58
N MET A 103 -6.06 -2.32 6.70
CA MET A 103 -6.93 -1.17 6.93
C MET A 103 -6.75 -0.08 5.87
N TYR A 104 -5.50 0.18 5.44
CA TYR A 104 -5.23 1.14 4.36
C TYR A 104 -5.66 0.60 3.00
N ASN A 105 -5.40 -0.68 2.73
CA ASN A 105 -5.88 -1.34 1.52
C ASN A 105 -7.41 -1.27 1.38
N MET A 106 -8.14 -1.58 2.45
CA MET A 106 -9.60 -1.45 2.49
C MET A 106 -10.05 0.00 2.26
N LYS A 107 -9.29 0.97 2.80
CA LYS A 107 -9.60 2.39 2.57
C LYS A 107 -9.45 2.77 1.09
N VAL A 108 -8.45 2.25 0.38
CA VAL A 108 -8.29 2.44 -1.07
C VAL A 108 -9.52 1.93 -1.83
N LEU A 109 -10.00 0.72 -1.50
CA LEU A 109 -11.19 0.13 -2.13
C LEU A 109 -12.45 0.94 -1.87
N LEU A 110 -12.66 1.36 -0.61
CA LEU A 110 -13.82 2.18 -0.22
C LEU A 110 -13.81 3.56 -0.89
N LEU A 111 -12.62 4.17 -1.05
CA LEU A 111 -12.46 5.43 -1.77
C LEU A 111 -12.79 5.26 -3.26
N ALA A 112 -12.29 4.21 -3.89
CA ALA A 112 -12.58 3.92 -5.29
C ALA A 112 -14.08 3.76 -5.53
N GLN A 113 -14.75 3.00 -4.67
CA GLN A 113 -16.21 2.83 -4.73
C GLN A 113 -16.95 4.15 -4.53
N LYS A 114 -16.58 4.93 -3.49
CA LYS A 114 -17.21 6.21 -3.14
C LYS A 114 -17.08 7.26 -4.26
N LEU A 115 -15.92 7.29 -4.91
CA LEU A 115 -15.57 8.28 -5.93
C LEU A 115 -15.79 7.77 -7.37
N HIS A 116 -16.29 6.55 -7.53
CA HIS A 116 -16.49 5.89 -8.83
C HIS A 116 -15.24 5.87 -9.69
N VAL A 117 -14.08 5.54 -9.06
CA VAL A 117 -12.77 5.46 -9.72
C VAL A 117 -12.41 3.99 -9.97
N PRO A 118 -11.89 3.64 -11.17
CA PRO A 118 -11.45 2.28 -11.46
C PRO A 118 -10.36 1.78 -10.50
N VAL A 119 -10.39 0.49 -10.21
CA VAL A 119 -9.38 -0.20 -9.39
C VAL A 119 -8.76 -1.35 -10.17
N VAL A 120 -7.45 -1.49 -10.05
CA VAL A 120 -6.72 -2.72 -10.41
C VAL A 120 -6.39 -3.47 -9.11
N ASP A 121 -6.92 -4.66 -8.98
CA ASP A 121 -6.75 -5.47 -7.77
C ASP A 121 -5.44 -6.28 -7.81
N ILE A 122 -4.37 -5.63 -7.40
CA ILE A 122 -3.04 -6.24 -7.24
C ILE A 122 -3.03 -7.22 -6.07
N ARG A 123 -3.69 -6.85 -4.96
CA ARG A 123 -3.67 -7.65 -3.72
C ARG A 123 -4.21 -9.05 -3.92
N SER A 124 -5.43 -9.18 -4.44
CA SER A 124 -6.02 -10.49 -4.69
C SER A 124 -5.21 -11.33 -5.68
N ALA A 125 -4.62 -10.68 -6.70
CA ALA A 125 -3.75 -11.36 -7.64
C ALA A 125 -2.52 -11.97 -6.94
N PHE A 126 -1.87 -11.24 -6.02
CA PHE A 126 -0.75 -11.76 -5.23
C PHE A 126 -1.20 -12.89 -4.29
N LEU A 127 -2.28 -12.68 -3.55
CA LEU A 127 -2.78 -13.65 -2.57
C LEU A 127 -3.21 -14.98 -3.22
N ALA A 128 -3.66 -14.94 -4.47
CA ALA A 128 -3.97 -16.13 -5.24
C ALA A 128 -2.72 -16.93 -5.67
N GLN A 129 -1.51 -16.35 -5.57
CA GLN A 129 -0.28 -17.07 -5.88
C GLN A 129 0.19 -17.89 -4.70
N HIS A 130 0.31 -19.20 -4.88
CA HIS A 130 0.97 -20.05 -3.89
C HIS A 130 2.42 -19.58 -3.70
N GLY A 131 2.78 -19.18 -2.47
CA GLY A 131 4.12 -18.67 -2.16
C GLY A 131 4.40 -17.26 -2.71
N TYR A 132 3.40 -16.36 -2.69
CA TYR A 132 3.55 -14.96 -3.12
C TYR A 132 4.73 -14.24 -2.48
N GLN A 133 5.20 -14.71 -1.32
CA GLN A 133 6.37 -14.18 -0.61
C GLN A 133 7.64 -14.18 -1.46
N ALA A 134 7.73 -15.09 -2.45
CA ALA A 134 8.84 -15.10 -3.42
C ALA A 134 8.81 -13.92 -4.41
N LEU A 135 7.72 -13.16 -4.46
CA LEU A 135 7.57 -11.94 -5.24
C LEU A 135 8.00 -10.68 -4.48
N LEU A 136 8.33 -10.81 -3.18
CA LEU A 136 8.78 -9.72 -2.32
C LEU A 136 10.31 -9.72 -2.15
N CYS A 137 10.84 -8.54 -1.83
CA CYS A 137 12.24 -8.37 -1.42
C CYS A 137 12.51 -8.98 -0.03
N GLU A 138 13.75 -8.91 0.41
CA GLU A 138 14.19 -9.40 1.73
C GLU A 138 13.49 -8.67 2.88
N ASP A 139 13.08 -7.43 2.68
CA ASP A 139 12.32 -6.65 3.67
C ASP A 139 10.88 -7.15 3.88
N GLY A 140 10.36 -7.99 2.99
CA GLY A 140 9.02 -8.55 3.10
C GLY A 140 7.87 -7.61 2.74
N ILE A 141 8.14 -6.41 2.23
CA ILE A 141 7.13 -5.41 1.86
C ILE A 141 7.23 -4.96 0.40
N HIS A 142 8.43 -4.68 -0.10
CA HIS A 142 8.59 -4.21 -1.47
C HIS A 142 8.56 -5.37 -2.48
N PRO A 143 7.84 -5.23 -3.60
CA PRO A 143 7.93 -6.18 -4.69
C PRO A 143 9.35 -6.23 -5.28
N ASN A 144 9.89 -7.44 -5.47
CA ASN A 144 11.14 -7.62 -6.17
C ASN A 144 10.94 -7.57 -7.70
N ARG A 145 11.99 -7.82 -8.50
CA ARG A 145 11.90 -7.80 -9.96
C ARG A 145 10.79 -8.72 -10.53
N LYS A 146 10.57 -9.90 -9.91
CA LYS A 146 9.49 -10.81 -10.31
C LYS A 146 8.13 -10.24 -9.91
N GLY A 147 8.04 -9.65 -8.71
CA GLY A 147 6.85 -8.97 -8.20
C GLY A 147 6.43 -7.79 -9.09
N HIS A 148 7.36 -6.91 -9.46
CA HIS A 148 7.06 -5.81 -10.40
C HIS A 148 6.56 -6.32 -11.75
N ARG A 149 7.18 -7.38 -12.30
CA ARG A 149 6.69 -8.00 -13.55
C ARG A 149 5.30 -8.61 -13.37
N PHE A 150 5.00 -9.15 -12.20
CA PHE A 150 3.69 -9.69 -11.88
C PHE A 150 2.64 -8.57 -11.79
N ILE A 151 2.95 -7.45 -11.11
CA ILE A 151 2.09 -6.25 -11.06
C ILE A 151 1.78 -5.75 -12.47
N TYR A 152 2.81 -5.58 -13.30
CA TYR A 152 2.63 -5.15 -14.69
C TYR A 152 1.64 -6.05 -15.46
N LYS A 153 1.82 -7.38 -15.36
CA LYS A 153 0.91 -8.33 -16.03
C LYS A 153 -0.53 -8.21 -15.50
N THR A 154 -0.69 -8.04 -14.20
CA THR A 154 -2.00 -7.85 -13.56
C THR A 154 -2.68 -6.58 -14.06
N ILE A 155 -1.95 -5.47 -14.15
CA ILE A 155 -2.45 -4.21 -14.71
C ILE A 155 -2.91 -4.44 -16.16
N MET A 156 -2.07 -5.04 -16.99
CA MET A 156 -2.40 -5.28 -18.39
C MET A 156 -3.62 -6.20 -18.58
N GLN A 157 -3.80 -7.19 -17.70
CA GLN A 157 -4.94 -8.10 -17.76
C GLN A 157 -6.25 -7.45 -17.31
N GLN A 158 -6.22 -6.64 -16.26
CA GLN A 158 -7.43 -6.06 -15.66
C GLN A 158 -7.83 -4.73 -16.32
N TYR A 159 -6.87 -3.96 -16.80
CA TYR A 159 -7.12 -2.61 -17.33
C TYR A 159 -7.13 -2.52 -18.85
N HIS A 160 -6.43 -3.37 -19.56
CA HIS A 160 -6.38 -3.35 -21.04
C HIS A 160 -7.75 -3.44 -21.72
N PRO A 161 -8.75 -4.18 -21.19
CA PRO A 161 -10.09 -4.19 -21.79
C PRO A 161 -10.81 -2.83 -21.77
N CYS A 162 -10.45 -1.96 -20.82
CA CYS A 162 -11.05 -0.62 -20.66
C CYS A 162 -10.47 0.41 -21.65
N LEU A 163 -9.35 0.12 -22.31
CA LEU A 163 -8.71 1.01 -23.28
C LEU A 163 -9.23 0.84 -24.72
N GLN A 164 -10.10 -0.15 -24.96
CA GLN A 164 -10.63 -0.47 -26.30
C GLN A 164 -12.05 0.07 -26.55
N ASN A 165 -12.61 0.80 -25.61
CA ASN A 165 -13.89 1.53 -25.75
C ASN A 165 -13.62 3.04 -25.65
#